data_a7602abe31daf7c01f650b2c4630b12d
#
_entry.id   a7602abe31daf7c01f650b2c4630b12d
#
_cell.length_a   1.000
_cell.length_b   1.000
_cell.length_c   1.000
_cell.angle_alpha   90.00
_cell.angle_beta   90.00
_cell.angle_gamma   90.00
#
_symmetry.space_group_name_H-M   'P 1'
#
loop_
_entity.id
_entity.type
_entity.pdbx_description
1 polymer ?
#
loop_
_entity_poly.entity_id
_entity_poly.type
_entity_poly.pdbx_seq_one_letter_code
_entity_poly.pdbx_strand_id
1 'polypeptide(L)'
;MQTSNTEEMVTISRAEYEQLQQENAQLEAKSAKLEEAHTRLEAKLAAREQEQAQVITSLTLQNEWLLGQLKLSRQTMANWLLKASEKWMQPVYDVLHEQLCREPVLHADETALQVLKEPGRSSTSKSYMWLYRTSGCAKQAVVLYEYQPTRKAEHAETFLQGFSGWLHADGYQGYLYFDVLPWLNLFLRFCDDWR
;
A
#
# COMPACT_ATOMS: atom_id res chain seq x y z
N MET A 1 11.69 -12.57 -67.25
CA MET A 1 10.37 -12.10 -66.83
C MET A 1 10.49 -10.62 -66.51
N GLN A 2 10.09 -9.80 -67.50
CA GLN A 2 10.06 -8.33 -67.34
C GLN A 2 8.74 -7.98 -66.68
N THR A 3 8.78 -7.42 -65.47
CA THR A 3 7.63 -6.78 -64.82
C THR A 3 7.53 -5.37 -65.39
N SER A 4 6.60 -5.13 -66.26
CA SER A 4 6.24 -3.81 -66.76
C SER A 4 5.55 -3.06 -65.62
N ASN A 5 6.22 -2.06 -65.08
CA ASN A 5 5.64 -1.07 -64.17
C ASN A 5 4.85 -0.08 -65.04
N THR A 6 3.55 -0.29 -65.17
CA THR A 6 2.62 0.66 -65.80
C THR A 6 2.35 1.78 -64.79
N GLU A 7 3.06 2.90 -64.93
CA GLU A 7 2.71 4.15 -64.26
C GLU A 7 1.38 4.63 -64.84
N GLU A 8 0.32 4.50 -64.03
CA GLU A 8 -0.98 5.09 -64.33
C GLU A 8 -0.83 6.62 -64.24
N MET A 9 -0.77 7.29 -65.40
CA MET A 9 -0.81 8.75 -65.45
C MET A 9 -2.19 9.24 -65.06
N VAL A 10 -2.31 9.77 -63.84
CA VAL A 10 -3.54 10.43 -63.38
C VAL A 10 -3.58 11.85 -63.96
N THR A 11 -4.48 12.07 -64.92
CA THR A 11 -4.73 13.41 -65.45
C THR A 11 -5.80 14.10 -64.60
N ILE A 12 -5.37 15.08 -63.81
CA ILE A 12 -6.24 15.95 -63.05
C ILE A 12 -6.59 17.18 -63.89
N SER A 13 -7.83 17.70 -63.72
CA SER A 13 -8.21 18.94 -64.37
C SER A 13 -7.48 20.11 -63.74
N ARG A 14 -7.34 21.21 -64.51
CA ARG A 14 -6.68 22.42 -64.04
C ARG A 14 -7.38 22.99 -62.76
N ALA A 15 -8.69 22.90 -62.69
CA ALA A 15 -9.47 23.37 -61.54
C ALA A 15 -9.19 22.53 -60.27
N GLU A 16 -9.08 21.19 -60.39
CA GLU A 16 -8.72 20.31 -59.31
C GLU A 16 -7.28 20.58 -58.80
N TYR A 17 -6.36 20.86 -59.69
CA TYR A 17 -5.00 21.21 -59.34
C TYR A 17 -4.93 22.54 -58.55
N GLU A 18 -5.68 23.58 -58.99
CA GLU A 18 -5.78 24.86 -58.29
C GLU A 18 -6.42 24.72 -56.91
N GLN A 19 -7.44 23.83 -56.80
CA GLN A 19 -8.07 23.53 -55.51
C GLN A 19 -7.11 22.83 -54.56
N LEU A 20 -6.36 21.82 -54.99
CA LEU A 20 -5.35 21.10 -54.22
C LEU A 20 -4.24 22.03 -53.75
N GLN A 21 -3.81 22.98 -54.62
CA GLN A 21 -2.84 23.99 -54.20
C GLN A 21 -3.36 24.90 -53.07
N GLN A 22 -4.64 25.31 -53.13
CA GLN A 22 -5.26 26.10 -52.07
C GLN A 22 -5.41 25.33 -50.77
N GLU A 23 -5.80 24.06 -50.84
CA GLU A 23 -5.89 23.18 -49.67
C GLU A 23 -4.53 22.95 -49.04
N ASN A 24 -3.49 22.71 -49.80
CA ASN A 24 -2.13 22.58 -49.32
C ASN A 24 -1.64 23.85 -48.62
N ALA A 25 -1.86 25.03 -49.23
CA ALA A 25 -1.50 26.29 -48.60
C ALA A 25 -2.25 26.54 -47.27
N GLN A 26 -3.52 26.10 -47.18
CA GLN A 26 -4.29 26.19 -45.92
C GLN A 26 -3.77 25.21 -44.88
N LEU A 27 -3.37 23.98 -45.27
CA LEU A 27 -2.80 22.99 -44.38
C LEU A 27 -1.44 23.44 -43.84
N GLU A 28 -0.58 23.99 -44.70
CA GLU A 28 0.71 24.57 -44.28
C GLU A 28 0.52 25.71 -43.29
N ALA A 29 -0.43 26.62 -43.54
CA ALA A 29 -0.75 27.70 -42.61
C ALA A 29 -1.31 27.20 -41.28
N LYS A 30 -2.08 26.11 -41.27
CA LYS A 30 -2.57 25.47 -40.03
C LYS A 30 -1.42 24.76 -39.29
N SER A 31 -0.54 24.06 -40.01
CA SER A 31 0.62 23.41 -39.43
C SER A 31 1.54 24.44 -38.73
N ALA A 32 1.86 25.53 -39.40
CA ALA A 32 2.67 26.60 -38.82
C ALA A 32 2.07 27.17 -37.53
N LYS A 33 0.74 27.42 -37.51
CA LYS A 33 0.05 27.87 -36.28
C LYS A 33 0.08 26.86 -35.16
N LEU A 34 -0.02 25.56 -35.48
CA LEU A 34 0.08 24.49 -34.49
C LEU A 34 1.47 24.37 -33.90
N GLU A 35 2.51 24.50 -34.74
CA GLU A 35 3.90 24.51 -34.29
C GLU A 35 4.19 25.70 -33.37
N GLU A 36 3.71 26.89 -33.74
CA GLU A 36 3.85 28.07 -32.88
C GLU A 36 3.14 27.89 -31.53
N ALA A 37 1.91 27.32 -31.53
CA ALA A 37 1.14 27.04 -30.33
C ALA A 37 1.83 25.98 -29.46
N HIS A 38 2.40 24.93 -30.07
CA HIS A 38 3.17 23.90 -29.39
C HIS A 38 4.39 24.47 -28.70
N THR A 39 5.22 25.24 -29.42
CA THR A 39 6.41 25.88 -28.86
C THR A 39 6.06 26.82 -27.70
N ARG A 40 4.94 27.53 -27.82
CA ARG A 40 4.46 28.40 -26.74
C ARG A 40 4.01 27.62 -25.50
N LEU A 41 3.39 26.45 -25.68
CA LEU A 41 2.99 25.58 -24.58
C LEU A 41 4.20 24.93 -23.89
N GLU A 42 5.17 24.48 -24.67
CA GLU A 42 6.44 23.93 -24.13
C GLU A 42 7.19 24.97 -23.28
N ALA A 43 7.29 26.20 -23.78
CA ALA A 43 7.91 27.27 -23.02
C ALA A 43 7.18 27.58 -21.69
N LYS A 44 5.83 27.53 -21.70
CA LYS A 44 5.03 27.70 -20.48
C LYS A 44 5.20 26.53 -19.50
N LEU A 45 5.29 25.32 -20.02
CA LEU A 45 5.52 24.13 -19.20
C LEU A 45 6.89 24.19 -18.52
N ALA A 46 7.93 24.47 -19.28
CA ALA A 46 9.30 24.61 -18.77
C ALA A 46 9.40 25.72 -17.69
N ALA A 47 8.74 26.85 -17.90
CA ALA A 47 8.71 27.92 -16.91
C ALA A 47 8.02 27.48 -15.61
N ARG A 48 6.93 26.73 -15.70
CA ARG A 48 6.20 26.22 -14.54
C ARG A 48 6.98 25.15 -13.78
N GLU A 49 7.66 24.27 -14.49
CA GLU A 49 8.56 23.26 -13.91
C GLU A 49 9.71 23.92 -13.15
N GLN A 50 10.29 24.97 -13.71
CA GLN A 50 11.34 25.73 -13.05
C GLN A 50 10.85 26.43 -11.77
N GLU A 51 9.66 27.04 -11.81
CA GLU A 51 9.05 27.66 -10.63
C GLU A 51 8.77 26.61 -9.54
N GLN A 52 8.22 25.44 -9.90
CA GLN A 52 8.00 24.33 -8.96
C GLN A 52 9.31 23.83 -8.35
N ALA A 53 10.37 23.68 -9.14
CA ALA A 53 11.67 23.28 -8.65
C ALA A 53 12.25 24.27 -7.64
N GLN A 54 12.09 25.57 -7.87
CA GLN A 54 12.51 26.61 -6.93
C GLN A 54 11.75 26.54 -5.61
N VAL A 55 10.42 26.34 -5.66
CA VAL A 55 9.59 26.19 -4.47
C VAL A 55 9.99 24.95 -3.66
N ILE A 56 10.21 23.81 -4.32
CA ILE A 56 10.64 22.58 -3.68
C ILE A 56 12.00 22.79 -3.00
N THR A 57 12.95 23.40 -3.69
CA THR A 57 14.28 23.69 -3.13
C THR A 57 14.20 24.59 -1.90
N SER A 58 13.41 25.66 -1.98
CA SER A 58 13.18 26.57 -0.86
C SER A 58 12.56 25.87 0.35
N LEU A 59 11.54 25.04 0.15
CA LEU A 59 10.89 24.29 1.21
C LEU A 59 11.84 23.25 1.83
N THR A 60 12.66 22.62 1.02
CA THR A 60 13.66 21.64 1.50
C THR A 60 14.68 22.31 2.41
N LEU A 61 15.24 23.44 1.99
CA LEU A 61 16.18 24.21 2.80
C LEU A 61 15.55 24.71 4.11
N GLN A 62 14.29 25.16 4.05
CA GLN A 62 13.57 25.60 5.23
C GLN A 62 13.32 24.45 6.21
N ASN A 63 12.97 23.26 5.70
CA ASN A 63 12.80 22.06 6.52
C ASN A 63 14.13 21.60 7.15
N GLU A 64 15.22 21.61 6.40
CA GLU A 64 16.55 21.27 6.94
C GLU A 64 16.98 22.24 8.04
N TRP A 65 16.71 23.53 7.84
CA TRP A 65 16.99 24.55 8.88
C TRP A 65 16.15 24.31 10.14
N LEU A 66 14.84 24.06 9.99
CA LEU A 66 13.93 23.76 11.11
C LEU A 66 14.34 22.48 11.84
N LEU A 67 14.69 21.42 11.11
CA LEU A 67 15.19 20.16 11.70
C LEU A 67 16.52 20.36 12.44
N GLY A 68 17.40 21.23 11.93
CA GLY A 68 18.64 21.62 12.61
C GLY A 68 18.41 22.38 13.91
N GLN A 69 17.33 23.15 14.01
CA GLN A 69 16.92 23.85 15.25
C GLN A 69 16.31 22.90 16.28
N LEU A 70 15.62 21.85 15.83
CA LEU A 70 15.01 20.83 16.67
C LEU A 70 16.05 19.78 17.09
N LYS A 71 16.88 20.08 18.06
CA LYS A 71 17.80 19.11 18.70
C LYS A 71 17.01 18.08 19.53
N LEU A 72 16.22 17.25 18.86
CA LEU A 72 15.47 16.19 19.50
C LEU A 72 16.39 15.00 19.79
N SER A 73 16.50 14.63 21.05
CA SER A 73 17.22 13.43 21.45
C SER A 73 16.41 12.18 20.99
N ARG A 74 17.12 11.06 20.74
CA ARG A 74 16.47 9.76 20.51
C ARG A 74 15.53 9.39 21.65
N GLN A 75 15.91 9.73 22.88
CA GLN A 75 15.10 9.48 24.07
C GLN A 75 13.79 10.27 24.04
N THR A 76 13.82 11.54 23.63
CA THR A 76 12.61 12.36 23.49
C THR A 76 11.65 11.78 22.46
N MET A 77 12.17 11.35 21.29
CA MET A 77 11.35 10.71 20.24
C MET A 77 10.77 9.37 20.72
N ALA A 78 11.57 8.54 21.38
CA ALA A 78 11.11 7.28 21.97
C ALA A 78 10.00 7.52 23.00
N ASN A 79 10.16 8.48 23.90
CA ASN A 79 9.15 8.82 24.89
C ASN A 79 7.84 9.33 24.26
N TRP A 80 7.92 10.08 23.17
CA TRP A 80 6.73 10.52 22.45
C TRP A 80 5.98 9.36 21.80
N LEU A 81 6.72 8.43 21.19
CA LEU A 81 6.11 7.21 20.61
C LEU A 81 5.43 6.35 21.68
N LEU A 82 6.10 6.13 22.82
CA LEU A 82 5.52 5.38 23.92
C LEU A 82 4.24 6.06 24.45
N LYS A 83 4.29 7.37 24.70
CA LYS A 83 3.11 8.12 25.17
C LYS A 83 1.98 8.14 24.14
N ALA A 84 2.31 8.25 22.84
CA ALA A 84 1.31 8.19 21.78
C ALA A 84 0.67 6.79 21.70
N SER A 85 1.48 5.73 21.84
CA SER A 85 1.00 4.35 21.89
C SER A 85 0.04 4.14 23.05
N GLU A 86 0.46 4.46 24.26
CA GLU A 86 -0.34 4.25 25.47
C GLU A 86 -1.62 5.10 25.49
N LYS A 87 -1.50 6.38 25.13
CA LYS A 87 -2.59 7.34 25.33
C LYS A 87 -3.61 7.35 24.21
N TRP A 88 -3.19 7.08 22.97
CA TRP A 88 -4.07 7.23 21.81
C TRP A 88 -4.24 5.94 21.02
N MET A 89 -3.17 5.14 20.85
CA MET A 89 -3.26 3.92 20.07
C MET A 89 -3.89 2.78 20.86
N GLN A 90 -3.54 2.64 22.14
CA GLN A 90 -4.09 1.56 22.97
C GLN A 90 -5.62 1.63 23.10
N PRO A 91 -6.26 2.78 23.39
CA PRO A 91 -7.73 2.85 23.42
C PRO A 91 -8.39 2.47 22.07
N VAL A 92 -7.76 2.83 20.95
CA VAL A 92 -8.26 2.44 19.61
C VAL A 92 -8.11 0.94 19.41
N TYR A 93 -6.96 0.38 19.79
CA TYR A 93 -6.70 -1.06 19.73
C TYR A 93 -7.73 -1.83 20.57
N ASP A 94 -8.01 -1.39 21.80
CA ASP A 94 -8.96 -2.03 22.71
C ASP A 94 -10.37 -2.06 22.11
N VAL A 95 -10.83 -0.96 21.51
CA VAL A 95 -12.12 -0.90 20.81
C VAL A 95 -12.17 -1.84 19.62
N LEU A 96 -11.09 -1.88 18.81
CA LEU A 96 -11.00 -2.79 17.67
C LEU A 96 -10.95 -4.25 18.11
N HIS A 97 -10.26 -4.56 19.21
CA HIS A 97 -10.22 -5.90 19.80
C HIS A 97 -11.61 -6.33 20.29
N GLU A 98 -12.31 -5.46 21.02
CA GLU A 98 -13.69 -5.72 21.46
C GLU A 98 -14.62 -5.96 20.26
N GLN A 99 -14.49 -5.17 19.20
CA GLN A 99 -15.27 -5.34 17.99
C GLN A 99 -14.94 -6.66 17.27
N LEU A 100 -13.67 -7.01 17.18
CA LEU A 100 -13.20 -8.26 16.60
C LEU A 100 -13.81 -9.45 17.38
N CYS A 101 -13.75 -9.44 18.71
CA CYS A 101 -14.28 -10.51 19.55
C CYS A 101 -15.82 -10.65 19.53
N ARG A 102 -16.54 -9.67 19.00
CA ARG A 102 -18.02 -9.75 18.80
C ARG A 102 -18.42 -10.47 17.49
N GLU A 103 -17.49 -10.66 16.57
CA GLU A 103 -17.77 -11.32 15.30
C GLU A 103 -17.93 -12.85 15.50
N PRO A 104 -18.81 -13.50 14.74
CA PRO A 104 -19.07 -14.93 14.91
C PRO A 104 -17.94 -15.83 14.37
N VAL A 105 -17.11 -15.31 13.49
CA VAL A 105 -16.01 -16.06 12.85
C VAL A 105 -14.75 -15.21 12.79
N LEU A 106 -13.68 -15.75 13.36
CA LEU A 106 -12.36 -15.16 13.30
C LEU A 106 -11.37 -16.07 12.57
N HIS A 107 -10.33 -15.47 12.04
CA HIS A 107 -9.17 -16.17 11.53
C HIS A 107 -7.98 -15.79 12.40
N ALA A 108 -7.15 -16.79 12.75
CA ALA A 108 -5.89 -16.60 13.44
C ALA A 108 -4.76 -17.28 12.68
N ASP A 109 -3.61 -16.63 12.70
CA ASP A 109 -2.38 -17.16 12.12
C ASP A 109 -1.19 -16.55 12.86
N GLU A 110 -0.02 -17.17 12.81
CA GLU A 110 1.19 -16.62 13.39
C GLU A 110 2.40 -16.77 12.47
N THR A 111 3.23 -15.75 12.45
CA THR A 111 4.46 -15.71 11.67
C THR A 111 5.67 -15.56 12.58
N ALA A 112 6.67 -16.41 12.38
CA ALA A 112 7.93 -16.28 13.09
C ALA A 112 8.69 -15.04 12.66
N LEU A 113 9.21 -14.29 13.62
CA LEU A 113 10.08 -13.14 13.40
C LEU A 113 11.30 -13.19 14.32
N GLN A 114 12.35 -12.48 13.92
CA GLN A 114 13.58 -12.38 14.70
C GLN A 114 13.72 -10.97 15.28
N VAL A 115 13.86 -10.89 16.61
CA VAL A 115 14.12 -9.62 17.30
C VAL A 115 15.56 -9.63 17.80
N LEU A 116 16.42 -8.82 17.19
CA LEU A 116 17.86 -8.83 17.46
C LEU A 116 18.23 -8.35 18.87
N LYS A 117 17.42 -7.49 19.48
CA LYS A 117 17.70 -6.88 20.80
C LYS A 117 16.48 -7.01 21.71
N GLU A 118 16.14 -8.25 22.03
CA GLU A 118 15.09 -8.54 23.00
C GLU A 118 15.72 -8.77 24.38
N PRO A 119 15.26 -8.02 25.41
CA PRO A 119 15.82 -8.17 26.74
C PRO A 119 15.72 -9.61 27.26
N GLY A 120 16.84 -10.15 27.76
CA GLY A 120 16.88 -11.51 28.34
C GLY A 120 16.82 -12.67 27.34
N ARG A 121 16.91 -12.42 26.03
CA ARG A 121 16.87 -13.46 25.00
C ARG A 121 18.03 -13.35 24.02
N SER A 122 18.41 -14.49 23.45
CA SER A 122 19.40 -14.53 22.37
C SER A 122 18.86 -13.92 21.09
N SER A 123 19.71 -13.23 20.33
CA SER A 123 19.39 -12.68 19.01
C SER A 123 18.97 -13.74 17.97
N THR A 124 19.27 -15.02 18.23
CA THR A 124 18.87 -16.15 17.40
C THR A 124 17.51 -16.74 17.79
N SER A 125 16.92 -16.29 18.90
CA SER A 125 15.61 -16.75 19.36
C SER A 125 14.52 -16.29 18.39
N LYS A 126 13.54 -17.17 18.12
CA LYS A 126 12.35 -16.84 17.34
C LYS A 126 11.30 -16.22 18.25
N SER A 127 10.78 -15.10 17.86
CA SER A 127 9.58 -14.49 18.40
C SER A 127 8.47 -14.59 17.36
N TYR A 128 7.26 -14.21 17.68
CA TYR A 128 6.11 -14.43 16.80
C TYR A 128 5.24 -13.19 16.72
N MET A 129 4.72 -12.94 15.52
CA MET A 129 3.65 -11.98 15.29
C MET A 129 2.37 -12.79 15.07
N TRP A 130 1.44 -12.67 15.97
CA TRP A 130 0.11 -13.24 15.87
C TRP A 130 -0.79 -12.29 15.11
N LEU A 131 -1.58 -12.84 14.21
CA LEU A 131 -2.56 -12.14 13.40
C LEU A 131 -3.94 -12.64 13.75
N TYR A 132 -4.84 -11.73 14.07
CA TYR A 132 -6.26 -12.03 14.23
C TYR A 132 -7.07 -11.15 13.32
N ARG A 133 -8.03 -11.71 12.60
CA ARG A 133 -8.86 -10.95 11.68
C ARG A 133 -10.29 -11.46 11.64
N THR A 134 -11.20 -10.58 11.32
CA THR A 134 -12.59 -10.90 11.01
C THR A 134 -12.69 -11.69 9.69
N SER A 135 -13.77 -12.44 9.50
CA SER A 135 -14.02 -13.16 8.25
C SER A 135 -14.28 -12.19 7.08
N GLY A 136 -14.14 -12.67 5.84
CA GLY A 136 -14.44 -11.86 4.66
C GLY A 136 -15.90 -11.44 4.51
N CYS A 137 -16.81 -12.05 5.29
CA CYS A 137 -18.25 -11.74 5.32
C CYS A 137 -18.62 -10.77 6.46
N ALA A 138 -17.67 -10.36 7.29
CA ALA A 138 -17.91 -9.43 8.39
C ALA A 138 -18.32 -8.05 7.84
N LYS A 139 -19.22 -7.36 8.56
CA LYS A 139 -19.65 -6.01 8.16
C LYS A 139 -18.51 -4.99 8.21
N GLN A 140 -17.60 -5.18 9.15
CA GLN A 140 -16.42 -4.34 9.31
C GLN A 140 -15.19 -5.22 9.37
N ALA A 141 -14.24 -4.96 8.47
CA ALA A 141 -12.96 -5.66 8.44
C ALA A 141 -12.06 -5.11 9.55
N VAL A 142 -11.69 -5.96 10.50
CA VAL A 142 -10.71 -5.67 11.54
C VAL A 142 -9.58 -6.66 11.40
N VAL A 143 -8.35 -6.14 11.47
CA VAL A 143 -7.10 -6.94 11.48
C VAL A 143 -6.25 -6.41 12.62
N LEU A 144 -5.89 -7.28 13.56
CA LEU A 144 -5.03 -6.95 14.69
C LEU A 144 -3.79 -7.82 14.68
N TYR A 145 -2.69 -7.23 15.08
CA TYR A 145 -1.40 -7.90 15.24
C TYR A 145 -0.98 -7.84 16.70
N GLU A 146 -0.47 -8.95 17.21
CA GLU A 146 0.07 -9.05 18.55
C GLU A 146 1.47 -9.67 18.51
N TYR A 147 2.45 -8.96 19.06
CA TYR A 147 3.79 -9.49 19.24
C TYR A 147 3.86 -10.37 20.48
N GLN A 148 4.43 -11.58 20.33
CA GLN A 148 4.69 -12.48 21.46
C GLN A 148 6.09 -13.10 21.37
N PRO A 149 6.80 -13.22 22.50
CA PRO A 149 8.14 -13.78 22.50
C PRO A 149 8.17 -15.30 22.25
N THR A 150 7.04 -15.99 22.35
CA THR A 150 6.94 -17.44 22.15
C THR A 150 5.71 -17.79 21.32
N ARG A 151 5.67 -19.04 20.80
CA ARG A 151 4.51 -19.59 20.08
C ARG A 151 3.55 -20.36 20.98
N LYS A 152 3.49 -20.05 22.27
CA LYS A 152 2.62 -20.78 23.20
C LYS A 152 1.15 -20.47 22.97
N ALA A 153 0.30 -21.49 23.14
CA ALA A 153 -1.16 -21.36 23.05
C ALA A 153 -1.75 -20.33 24.02
N GLU A 154 -1.14 -20.18 25.21
CA GLU A 154 -1.54 -19.21 26.25
C GLU A 154 -1.71 -17.78 25.71
N HIS A 155 -0.92 -17.39 24.71
CA HIS A 155 -1.01 -16.05 24.12
C HIS A 155 -2.32 -15.87 23.36
N ALA A 156 -2.66 -16.83 22.51
CA ALA A 156 -3.92 -16.79 21.76
C ALA A 156 -5.14 -16.94 22.69
N GLU A 157 -5.02 -17.75 23.75
CA GLU A 157 -6.06 -17.87 24.78
C GLU A 157 -6.32 -16.51 25.47
N THR A 158 -5.27 -15.83 25.87
CA THR A 158 -5.38 -14.50 26.48
C THR A 158 -6.00 -13.48 25.54
N PHE A 159 -5.57 -13.49 24.26
CA PHE A 159 -6.09 -12.57 23.25
C PHE A 159 -7.58 -12.83 22.97
N LEU A 160 -7.98 -14.10 22.85
CA LEU A 160 -9.35 -14.50 22.54
C LEU A 160 -10.27 -14.55 23.77
N GLN A 161 -9.81 -14.06 24.91
CA GLN A 161 -10.63 -14.01 26.12
C GLN A 161 -11.91 -13.17 25.87
N GLY A 162 -13.06 -13.76 26.06
CA GLY A 162 -14.37 -13.13 25.79
C GLY A 162 -14.88 -13.34 24.36
N PHE A 163 -14.12 -13.93 23.47
CA PHE A 163 -14.61 -14.38 22.17
C PHE A 163 -15.46 -15.63 22.32
N SER A 164 -16.59 -15.68 21.58
CA SER A 164 -17.46 -16.86 21.49
C SER A 164 -17.91 -17.05 20.06
N GLY A 165 -17.37 -18.06 19.38
CA GLY A 165 -17.66 -18.27 17.96
C GLY A 165 -16.77 -19.30 17.32
N TRP A 166 -16.55 -19.16 16.03
CA TRP A 166 -15.71 -20.05 15.22
C TRP A 166 -14.35 -19.43 14.99
N LEU A 167 -13.29 -20.13 15.38
CA LEU A 167 -11.91 -19.76 15.08
C LEU A 167 -11.39 -20.61 13.92
N HIS A 168 -11.04 -19.97 12.84
CA HIS A 168 -10.38 -20.60 11.70
C HIS A 168 -8.86 -20.40 11.80
N ALA A 169 -8.11 -21.46 12.02
CA ALA A 169 -6.66 -21.44 12.15
C ALA A 169 -6.02 -22.52 11.27
N ASP A 170 -4.69 -22.47 11.15
CA ASP A 170 -3.92 -23.57 10.56
C ASP A 170 -3.86 -24.78 11.51
N GLY A 171 -3.24 -25.90 11.04
CA GLY A 171 -3.10 -27.13 11.81
C GLY A 171 -2.04 -27.09 12.93
N TYR A 172 -1.64 -25.89 13.42
CA TYR A 172 -0.69 -25.80 14.52
C TYR A 172 -1.25 -26.39 15.82
N GLN A 173 -0.47 -27.26 16.47
CA GLN A 173 -0.88 -27.98 17.68
C GLN A 173 -1.33 -27.06 18.83
N GLY A 174 -0.82 -25.83 18.90
CA GLY A 174 -1.22 -24.85 19.90
C GLY A 174 -2.71 -24.49 19.84
N TYR A 175 -3.31 -24.54 18.65
CA TYR A 175 -4.75 -24.30 18.49
C TYR A 175 -5.60 -25.49 18.88
N LEU A 176 -5.09 -26.72 18.88
CA LEU A 176 -5.83 -27.91 19.32
C LEU A 176 -6.25 -27.83 20.79
N TYR A 177 -5.53 -27.04 21.60
CA TYR A 177 -5.92 -26.79 22.99
C TYR A 177 -7.28 -26.08 23.10
N PHE A 178 -7.66 -25.31 22.09
CA PHE A 178 -8.93 -24.59 22.08
C PHE A 178 -10.15 -25.45 21.80
N ASP A 179 -9.96 -26.66 21.25
CA ASP A 179 -11.07 -27.60 20.97
C ASP A 179 -11.78 -28.07 22.25
N VAL A 180 -11.13 -27.89 23.41
CA VAL A 180 -11.71 -28.22 24.73
C VAL A 180 -12.42 -27.03 25.39
N LEU A 181 -12.38 -25.84 24.80
CA LEU A 181 -13.03 -24.64 25.35
C LEU A 181 -14.50 -24.57 24.93
N PRO A 182 -15.44 -24.56 25.89
CA PRO A 182 -16.89 -24.69 25.58
C PRO A 182 -17.49 -23.50 24.82
N TRP A 183 -16.76 -22.38 24.75
CA TRP A 183 -17.20 -21.16 24.06
C TRP A 183 -16.55 -20.95 22.68
N LEU A 184 -15.63 -21.82 22.28
CA LEU A 184 -14.87 -21.67 21.05
C LEU A 184 -14.99 -22.95 20.21
N ASN A 185 -15.43 -22.78 18.95
CA ASN A 185 -15.43 -23.86 17.97
C ASN A 185 -14.21 -23.69 17.05
N LEU A 186 -13.31 -24.65 17.09
CA LEU A 186 -12.10 -24.61 16.26
C LEU A 186 -12.38 -25.22 14.88
N PHE A 187 -12.09 -24.48 13.83
CA PHE A 187 -12.06 -24.98 12.45
C PHE A 187 -10.63 -24.96 11.93
N LEU A 188 -10.04 -26.15 11.84
CA LEU A 188 -8.68 -26.31 11.34
C LEU A 188 -8.69 -26.40 9.81
N ARG A 189 -7.93 -25.51 9.17
CA ARG A 189 -7.63 -25.62 7.75
C ARG A 189 -6.29 -26.33 7.60
N PHE A 190 -6.29 -27.55 7.06
CA PHE A 190 -5.07 -28.19 6.59
C PHE A 190 -4.67 -27.50 5.29
N CYS A 191 -3.58 -26.73 5.32
CA CYS A 191 -3.04 -26.08 4.15
C CYS A 191 -2.32 -27.08 3.25
N ASP A 192 -3.06 -27.75 2.36
CA ASP A 192 -2.46 -28.46 1.22
C ASP A 192 -2.65 -27.74 -0.12
N ASP A 193 -3.33 -26.57 -0.18
CA ASP A 193 -3.74 -25.93 -1.43
C ASP A 193 -3.32 -24.45 -1.57
N TRP A 194 -2.06 -24.12 -1.28
CA TRP A 194 -1.46 -22.88 -1.79
C TRP A 194 -0.15 -23.18 -2.52
N ARG A 195 -0.27 -23.67 -3.76
CA ARG A 195 0.77 -23.57 -4.78
C ARG A 195 0.25 -22.84 -5.99
#